data_1d33e36b6c03a469dfc4822a4c34b917
#
_entry.id   1d33e36b6c03a469dfc4822a4c34b917
#
_cell.length_a   1.000
_cell.length_b   1.000
_cell.length_c   1.000
_cell.angle_alpha   90.00
_cell.angle_beta   90.00
_cell.angle_gamma   90.00
#
_symmetry.space_group_name_H-M   'P 1'
#
loop_
_entity.id
_entity.type
_entity.pdbx_description
1 polymer ?
#
loop_
_entity_poly.entity_id
_entity_poly.type
_entity_poly.pdbx_seq_one_letter_code
_entity_poly.pdbx_strand_id
1 'polypeptide(L)'
;AKTRAPTAHSRFAVSRPAPTAYFTIIKGCDNFCSYCIVPYRRGREKSRPIPEIRCQVENIVERGVKEVTLLGQTVDSYGHELPDKPDLADLLTELNSIKGLARIRFLTSHPKDMSQKLIEAVASLDKVCEHISLPVQAGDNDILQAMRRGYTVQYFQKLIERIRVAIPNVAIATDVIVGFPGETREQFQKTLDLLSDLRFDTVHVAAYSPRQGTSATKELTDNISLPGKSRRLQTIEELQSRIASEINAQLQGQTVE
;
A
#
# COMPACT_ATOMS: atom_id res chain seq x y z
N ALA A 1 51.08 -30.29 -10.86
CA ALA A 1 49.79 -29.69 -10.68
C ALA A 1 49.40 -29.81 -9.22
N LYS A 2 49.40 -28.69 -8.48
CA LYS A 2 48.95 -28.62 -7.07
C LYS A 2 47.49 -28.15 -7.08
N THR A 3 46.62 -29.05 -6.73
CA THR A 3 45.20 -28.76 -6.47
C THR A 3 45.08 -27.96 -5.18
N ARG A 4 44.61 -26.71 -5.31
CA ARG A 4 44.26 -25.85 -4.18
C ARG A 4 42.90 -26.28 -3.63
N ALA A 5 42.84 -26.65 -2.37
CA ALA A 5 41.61 -26.91 -1.64
C ALA A 5 40.78 -25.62 -1.50
N PRO A 6 39.44 -25.69 -1.52
CA PRO A 6 38.60 -24.51 -1.34
C PRO A 6 38.70 -24.02 0.10
N THR A 7 39.06 -22.76 0.24
CA THR A 7 39.16 -22.04 1.50
C THR A 7 37.81 -21.84 2.17
N ALA A 8 37.85 -22.00 3.45
CA ALA A 8 36.85 -21.88 4.49
C ALA A 8 35.68 -20.91 4.21
N HIS A 9 34.51 -21.43 4.46
CA HIS A 9 33.25 -20.70 4.62
C HIS A 9 33.45 -19.55 5.62
N SER A 10 33.24 -18.32 5.16
CA SER A 10 33.08 -17.20 6.04
C SER A 10 31.87 -17.49 6.96
N ARG A 11 32.16 -17.71 8.25
CA ARG A 11 31.15 -17.72 9.29
C ARG A 11 30.55 -16.32 9.35
N PHE A 12 29.47 -16.09 8.61
CA PHE A 12 28.63 -14.96 8.90
C PHE A 12 28.16 -15.13 10.34
N ALA A 13 28.57 -14.24 11.21
CA ALA A 13 28.00 -14.13 12.53
C ALA A 13 26.47 -14.02 12.33
N VAL A 14 25.73 -14.98 12.85
CA VAL A 14 24.28 -14.96 12.86
C VAL A 14 23.91 -13.83 13.81
N SER A 15 23.78 -12.60 13.27
CA SER A 15 23.09 -11.53 14.00
C SER A 15 21.70 -12.06 14.33
N ARG A 16 21.23 -11.81 15.56
CA ARG A 16 19.84 -12.13 15.92
C ARG A 16 18.96 -11.57 14.79
N PRO A 17 18.06 -12.38 14.18
CA PRO A 17 17.20 -11.87 13.15
C PRO A 17 16.40 -10.69 13.70
N ALA A 18 16.19 -9.66 12.88
CA ALA A 18 15.28 -8.59 13.24
C ALA A 18 13.91 -9.19 13.56
N PRO A 19 13.13 -8.65 14.52
CA PRO A 19 11.81 -9.17 14.86
C PRO A 19 10.81 -9.08 13.71
N THR A 20 11.11 -8.28 12.68
CA THR A 20 10.28 -8.02 11.50
C THR A 20 10.98 -8.43 10.21
N ALA A 21 10.20 -8.88 9.22
CA ALA A 21 10.71 -9.21 7.89
C ALA A 21 9.73 -8.76 6.78
N TYR A 22 10.28 -8.48 5.60
CA TYR A 22 9.53 -8.05 4.43
C TYR A 22 9.54 -9.13 3.36
N PHE A 23 8.34 -9.44 2.82
CA PHE A 23 8.16 -10.44 1.78
C PHE A 23 7.50 -9.86 0.53
N THR A 24 8.20 -9.89 -0.58
CA THR A 24 7.56 -9.62 -1.87
C THR A 24 6.73 -10.84 -2.26
N ILE A 25 5.41 -10.67 -2.33
CA ILE A 25 4.44 -11.71 -2.71
C ILE A 25 4.02 -11.61 -4.17
N ILE A 26 4.05 -10.42 -4.74
CA ILE A 26 3.72 -10.11 -6.14
C ILE A 26 4.67 -9.06 -6.68
N LYS A 27 5.09 -9.19 -7.94
CA LYS A 27 5.92 -8.23 -8.68
C LYS A 27 5.18 -7.75 -9.92
N GLY A 28 5.47 -6.51 -10.38
CA GLY A 28 4.80 -5.92 -11.53
C GLY A 28 3.46 -5.32 -11.16
N CYS A 29 2.76 -4.73 -12.16
CA CYS A 29 1.44 -4.15 -11.95
C CYS A 29 0.72 -4.00 -13.30
N ASP A 30 -0.56 -4.37 -13.32
CA ASP A 30 -1.41 -4.34 -14.51
C ASP A 30 -2.37 -3.14 -14.54
N ASN A 31 -2.27 -2.20 -13.59
CA ASN A 31 -3.18 -1.05 -13.51
C ASN A 31 -2.90 0.05 -14.56
N PHE A 32 -1.67 0.17 -15.07
CA PHE A 32 -1.29 1.16 -16.07
C PHE A 32 -1.76 2.59 -15.77
N CYS A 33 -1.72 3.01 -14.50
CA CYS A 33 -2.01 4.38 -14.10
C CYS A 33 -1.14 5.36 -14.92
N SER A 34 -1.72 6.47 -15.40
CA SER A 34 -1.07 7.33 -16.41
C SER A 34 0.26 7.94 -15.97
N TYR A 35 0.48 8.13 -14.68
CA TYR A 35 1.70 8.70 -14.09
C TYR A 35 2.74 7.64 -13.70
N CYS A 36 2.39 6.34 -13.73
CA CYS A 36 3.21 5.30 -13.11
C CYS A 36 4.12 4.63 -14.13
N ILE A 37 5.41 4.53 -13.78
CA ILE A 37 6.42 3.86 -14.62
C ILE A 37 6.56 2.35 -14.33
N VAL A 38 5.92 1.86 -13.27
CA VAL A 38 6.10 0.47 -12.79
C VAL A 38 5.79 -0.57 -13.86
N PRO A 39 4.63 -0.55 -14.56
CA PRO A 39 4.33 -1.55 -15.58
C PRO A 39 5.40 -1.66 -16.67
N TYR A 40 6.01 -0.53 -17.02
CA TYR A 40 7.03 -0.43 -18.06
C TYR A 40 8.42 -0.89 -17.61
N ARG A 41 8.67 -0.88 -16.28
CA ARG A 41 9.98 -1.23 -15.71
C ARG A 41 10.00 -2.60 -15.04
N ARG A 42 8.90 -3.01 -14.40
CA ARG A 42 8.78 -4.29 -13.65
C ARG A 42 7.93 -5.32 -14.37
N GLY A 43 7.25 -4.93 -15.46
CA GLY A 43 6.40 -5.80 -16.27
C GLY A 43 5.05 -6.09 -15.64
N ARG A 44 4.40 -7.14 -16.17
CA ARG A 44 3.09 -7.63 -15.74
C ARG A 44 3.16 -8.26 -14.36
N GLU A 45 2.02 -8.37 -13.70
CA GLU A 45 1.88 -9.03 -12.41
C GLU A 45 2.38 -10.47 -12.45
N LYS A 46 3.14 -10.85 -11.42
CA LYS A 46 3.60 -12.20 -11.16
C LYS A 46 3.60 -12.46 -9.67
N SER A 47 2.62 -13.23 -9.23
CA SER A 47 2.48 -13.67 -7.84
C SER A 47 3.32 -14.90 -7.56
N ARG A 48 3.73 -15.06 -6.33
CA ARG A 48 4.40 -16.26 -5.85
C ARG A 48 3.35 -17.22 -5.29
N PRO A 49 3.49 -18.54 -5.48
CA PRO A 49 2.54 -19.52 -4.94
C PRO A 49 2.47 -19.46 -3.40
N ILE A 50 1.26 -19.64 -2.84
CA ILE A 50 1.04 -19.66 -1.38
C ILE A 50 1.97 -20.63 -0.66
N PRO A 51 2.16 -21.89 -1.09
CA PRO A 51 3.04 -22.84 -0.40
C PRO A 51 4.50 -22.36 -0.32
N GLU A 52 4.98 -21.65 -1.36
CA GLU A 52 6.33 -21.09 -1.35
C GLU A 52 6.49 -19.98 -0.32
N ILE A 53 5.53 -19.04 -0.27
CA ILE A 53 5.53 -17.93 0.69
C ILE A 53 5.42 -18.49 2.10
N ARG A 54 4.48 -19.42 2.35
CA ARG A 54 4.28 -20.06 3.65
C ARG A 54 5.55 -20.71 4.16
N CYS A 55 6.19 -21.57 3.36
CA CYS A 55 7.43 -22.24 3.73
C CYS A 55 8.53 -21.25 4.13
N GLN A 56 8.68 -20.14 3.38
CA GLN A 56 9.69 -19.13 3.72
C GLN A 56 9.35 -18.36 5.00
N VAL A 57 8.08 -18.05 5.24
CA VAL A 57 7.65 -17.40 6.47
C VAL A 57 7.87 -18.32 7.68
N GLU A 58 7.50 -19.60 7.59
CA GLU A 58 7.78 -20.59 8.64
C GLU A 58 9.27 -20.64 9.00
N ASN A 59 10.14 -20.75 7.99
CA ASN A 59 11.59 -20.79 8.19
C ASN A 59 12.16 -19.57 8.93
N ILE A 60 11.63 -18.36 8.68
CA ILE A 60 12.13 -17.17 9.37
C ILE A 60 11.51 -17.01 10.76
N VAL A 61 10.26 -17.45 10.95
CA VAL A 61 9.60 -17.47 12.26
C VAL A 61 10.34 -18.41 13.23
N GLU A 62 10.79 -19.57 12.76
CA GLU A 62 11.67 -20.48 13.53
C GLU A 62 12.98 -19.81 13.96
N ARG A 63 13.48 -18.86 13.18
CA ARG A 63 14.67 -18.05 13.50
C ARG A 63 14.39 -16.86 14.42
N GLY A 64 13.12 -16.63 14.83
CA GLY A 64 12.74 -15.62 15.81
C GLY A 64 12.04 -14.39 15.26
N VAL A 65 11.73 -14.32 13.95
CA VAL A 65 10.89 -13.27 13.37
C VAL A 65 9.47 -13.40 13.93
N LYS A 66 8.86 -12.28 14.30
CA LYS A 66 7.52 -12.19 14.89
C LYS A 66 6.51 -11.47 14.01
N GLU A 67 6.96 -10.62 13.11
CA GLU A 67 6.10 -9.86 12.22
C GLU A 67 6.57 -9.98 10.77
N VAL A 68 5.63 -10.17 9.85
CA VAL A 68 5.89 -10.12 8.40
C VAL A 68 5.07 -9.03 7.76
N THR A 69 5.69 -8.31 6.83
CA THR A 69 5.01 -7.34 5.96
C THR A 69 5.04 -7.83 4.53
N LEU A 70 3.86 -8.07 3.96
CA LEU A 70 3.69 -8.51 2.57
C LEU A 70 3.78 -7.30 1.63
N LEU A 71 4.62 -7.41 0.61
CA LEU A 71 4.93 -6.33 -0.32
C LEU A 71 4.58 -6.69 -1.76
N GLY A 72 4.11 -5.70 -2.48
CA GLY A 72 3.86 -5.71 -3.93
C GLY A 72 3.68 -4.30 -4.44
N GLN A 73 3.42 -4.15 -5.73
CA GLN A 73 3.00 -2.86 -6.30
C GLN A 73 1.49 -2.65 -6.15
N THR A 74 0.74 -3.74 -6.06
CA THR A 74 -0.70 -3.82 -5.76
C THR A 74 -0.90 -5.19 -5.12
N VAL A 75 -0.89 -5.26 -3.79
CA VAL A 75 -0.91 -6.57 -3.08
C VAL A 75 -2.27 -7.25 -3.16
N ASP A 76 -3.34 -6.49 -3.26
CA ASP A 76 -4.72 -6.97 -3.34
C ASP A 76 -5.11 -7.54 -4.74
N SER A 77 -4.23 -7.39 -5.75
CA SER A 77 -4.32 -8.15 -7.01
C SER A 77 -3.58 -9.50 -6.98
N TYR A 78 -3.03 -9.89 -5.81
CA TYR A 78 -2.30 -11.14 -5.65
C TYR A 78 -3.12 -12.34 -6.12
N GLY A 79 -2.46 -13.22 -6.88
CA GLY A 79 -2.98 -14.52 -7.30
C GLY A 79 -3.87 -14.52 -8.53
N HIS A 80 -4.24 -13.36 -9.10
CA HIS A 80 -5.14 -13.28 -10.26
C HIS A 80 -4.66 -14.09 -11.45
N GLU A 81 -3.35 -14.23 -11.65
CA GLU A 81 -2.73 -14.99 -12.74
C GLU A 81 -2.30 -16.41 -12.35
N LEU A 82 -2.43 -16.79 -11.07
CA LEU A 82 -2.10 -18.14 -10.62
C LEU A 82 -3.20 -19.15 -10.99
N PRO A 83 -2.87 -20.45 -11.13
CA PRO A 83 -3.86 -21.51 -11.16
C PRO A 83 -4.79 -21.42 -9.94
N ASP A 84 -6.07 -21.74 -10.13
CA ASP A 84 -7.12 -21.66 -9.09
C ASP A 84 -7.39 -20.25 -8.54
N LYS A 85 -6.67 -19.22 -9.00
CA LYS A 85 -6.85 -17.81 -8.70
C LYS A 85 -7.02 -17.54 -7.18
N PRO A 86 -6.09 -17.99 -6.33
CA PRO A 86 -6.15 -17.64 -4.93
C PRO A 86 -6.00 -16.12 -4.79
N ASP A 87 -6.61 -15.52 -3.77
CA ASP A 87 -6.49 -14.09 -3.51
C ASP A 87 -5.64 -13.79 -2.25
N LEU A 88 -5.47 -12.51 -1.96
CA LEU A 88 -4.71 -12.10 -0.77
C LEU A 88 -5.35 -12.60 0.52
N ALA A 89 -6.68 -12.70 0.61
CA ALA A 89 -7.36 -13.22 1.79
C ALA A 89 -7.03 -14.70 2.02
N ASP A 90 -6.90 -15.51 0.97
CA ASP A 90 -6.46 -16.90 1.07
C ASP A 90 -5.03 -16.99 1.62
N LEU A 91 -4.12 -16.15 1.10
CA LEU A 91 -2.76 -16.08 1.61
C LEU A 91 -2.70 -15.65 3.08
N LEU A 92 -3.46 -14.63 3.47
CA LEU A 92 -3.53 -14.17 4.86
C LEU A 92 -4.03 -15.28 5.79
N THR A 93 -5.06 -16.03 5.37
CA THR A 93 -5.61 -17.17 6.12
C THR A 93 -4.55 -18.25 6.34
N GLU A 94 -3.80 -18.61 5.30
CA GLU A 94 -2.72 -19.58 5.41
C GLU A 94 -1.60 -19.12 6.35
N LEU A 95 -1.17 -17.87 6.24
CA LEU A 95 -0.12 -17.32 7.10
C LEU A 95 -0.58 -17.14 8.55
N ASN A 96 -1.86 -16.85 8.76
CA ASN A 96 -2.45 -16.71 10.11
C ASN A 96 -2.33 -18.00 10.95
N SER A 97 -2.29 -19.17 10.29
CA SER A 97 -2.13 -20.46 10.96
C SER A 97 -0.69 -20.75 11.47
N ILE A 98 0.31 -19.99 11.05
CA ILE A 98 1.73 -20.24 11.38
C ILE A 98 1.98 -19.98 12.86
N LYS A 99 2.40 -21.02 13.60
CA LYS A 99 2.74 -20.92 15.02
C LYS A 99 3.99 -20.04 15.21
N GLY A 100 3.94 -19.14 16.20
CA GLY A 100 5.08 -18.26 16.51
C GLY A 100 5.14 -16.96 15.71
N LEU A 101 4.39 -16.82 14.61
CA LEU A 101 4.11 -15.55 13.95
C LEU A 101 3.09 -14.79 14.81
N ALA A 102 3.39 -13.52 15.09
CA ALA A 102 2.53 -12.67 15.92
C ALA A 102 1.72 -11.66 15.08
N ARG A 103 2.31 -11.11 14.01
CA ARG A 103 1.66 -10.07 13.20
C ARG A 103 1.90 -10.26 11.72
N ILE A 104 0.88 -9.92 10.93
CA ILE A 104 0.91 -9.89 9.46
C ILE A 104 0.44 -8.51 9.02
N ARG A 105 1.27 -7.83 8.21
CA ARG A 105 0.92 -6.57 7.56
C ARG A 105 1.00 -6.73 6.04
N PHE A 106 0.27 -5.90 5.34
CA PHE A 106 0.43 -5.74 3.90
C PHE A 106 0.36 -4.26 3.52
N LEU A 107 1.03 -3.89 2.43
CA LEU A 107 1.10 -2.51 1.99
C LEU A 107 0.76 -2.39 0.50
N THR A 108 0.27 -1.22 0.10
CA THR A 108 0.03 -0.86 -1.31
C THR A 108 -1.14 -1.61 -1.92
N SER A 109 -2.34 -1.32 -1.41
CA SER A 109 -3.60 -1.77 -1.99
C SER A 109 -4.07 -0.84 -3.13
N HIS A 110 -5.05 -1.29 -3.90
CA HIS A 110 -5.71 -0.48 -4.91
C HIS A 110 -7.23 -0.52 -4.69
N PRO A 111 -7.92 0.64 -4.65
CA PRO A 111 -9.34 0.69 -4.30
C PRO A 111 -10.25 -0.23 -5.11
N LYS A 112 -9.96 -0.47 -6.39
CA LYS A 112 -10.77 -1.35 -7.24
C LYS A 112 -10.61 -2.84 -6.89
N ASP A 113 -9.47 -3.24 -6.28
CA ASP A 113 -9.13 -4.63 -6.00
C ASP A 113 -9.39 -5.01 -4.52
N MET A 114 -9.74 -4.02 -3.67
CA MET A 114 -10.13 -4.24 -2.27
C MET A 114 -11.48 -4.96 -2.18
N SER A 115 -11.45 -6.29 -2.12
CA SER A 115 -12.63 -7.14 -2.10
C SER A 115 -13.30 -7.19 -0.71
N GLN A 116 -14.59 -7.57 -0.67
CA GLN A 116 -15.29 -7.80 0.59
C GLN A 116 -14.64 -8.94 1.40
N LYS A 117 -14.21 -10.02 0.73
CA LYS A 117 -13.49 -11.14 1.34
C LYS A 117 -12.19 -10.70 2.02
N LEU A 118 -11.44 -9.77 1.41
CA LEU A 118 -10.22 -9.23 2.02
C LEU A 118 -10.54 -8.38 3.26
N ILE A 119 -11.57 -7.54 3.21
CA ILE A 119 -12.01 -6.74 4.36
C ILE A 119 -12.41 -7.68 5.53
N GLU A 120 -13.17 -8.74 5.27
CA GLU A 120 -13.57 -9.74 6.26
C GLU A 120 -12.37 -10.52 6.82
N ALA A 121 -11.38 -10.82 5.98
CA ALA A 121 -10.15 -11.47 6.43
C ALA A 121 -9.36 -10.56 7.39
N VAL A 122 -9.25 -9.25 7.08
CA VAL A 122 -8.59 -8.30 8.00
C VAL A 122 -9.37 -8.17 9.31
N ALA A 123 -10.69 -8.17 9.26
CA ALA A 123 -11.54 -8.06 10.45
C ALA A 123 -11.53 -9.31 11.35
N SER A 124 -11.26 -10.50 10.82
CA SER A 124 -11.46 -11.77 11.53
C SER A 124 -10.18 -12.52 11.89
N LEU A 125 -9.08 -12.27 11.19
CA LEU A 125 -7.81 -12.97 11.40
C LEU A 125 -6.98 -12.27 12.49
N ASP A 126 -6.76 -12.95 13.60
CA ASP A 126 -6.18 -12.42 14.85
C ASP A 126 -4.74 -11.87 14.71
N LYS A 127 -3.99 -12.32 13.70
CA LYS A 127 -2.62 -11.85 13.45
C LYS A 127 -2.53 -10.78 12.36
N VAL A 128 -3.60 -10.56 11.60
CA VAL A 128 -3.61 -9.52 10.58
C VAL A 128 -3.86 -8.18 11.25
N CYS A 129 -2.93 -7.24 11.07
CA CYS A 129 -3.06 -5.92 11.66
C CYS A 129 -4.21 -5.14 11.01
N GLU A 130 -5.04 -4.49 11.81
CA GLU A 130 -6.12 -3.60 11.39
C GLU A 130 -5.57 -2.28 10.80
N HIS A 131 -4.74 -2.42 9.77
CA HIS A 131 -4.11 -1.30 9.06
C HIS A 131 -4.18 -1.52 7.56
N ILE A 132 -4.74 -0.56 6.83
CA ILE A 132 -4.92 -0.63 5.37
C ILE A 132 -4.30 0.60 4.72
N SER A 133 -3.34 0.39 3.80
CA SER A 133 -2.80 1.44 2.93
C SER A 133 -3.58 1.44 1.61
N LEU A 134 -4.46 2.43 1.42
CA LEU A 134 -5.41 2.52 0.30
C LEU A 134 -5.29 3.87 -0.43
N PRO A 135 -4.42 3.98 -1.44
CA PRO A 135 -4.14 5.21 -2.15
C PRO A 135 -5.34 5.77 -2.94
N VAL A 136 -5.89 6.92 -2.54
CA VAL A 136 -6.95 7.61 -3.29
C VAL A 136 -6.42 8.36 -4.50
N GLN A 137 -5.24 8.94 -4.40
CA GLN A 137 -4.51 9.76 -5.36
C GLN A 137 -5.08 11.18 -5.55
N ALA A 138 -6.40 11.38 -5.71
CA ALA A 138 -7.05 12.68 -5.85
C ALA A 138 -8.52 12.62 -5.40
N GLY A 139 -9.09 13.76 -5.02
CA GLY A 139 -10.49 13.92 -4.61
C GLY A 139 -11.43 14.41 -5.72
N ASP A 140 -11.01 14.35 -6.98
CA ASP A 140 -11.80 14.78 -8.12
C ASP A 140 -11.87 13.70 -9.20
N ASN A 141 -13.06 13.44 -9.74
CA ASN A 141 -13.28 12.36 -10.70
C ASN A 141 -12.57 12.56 -12.04
N ASP A 142 -12.46 13.80 -12.53
CA ASP A 142 -11.78 14.07 -13.79
C ASP A 142 -10.27 13.83 -13.64
N ILE A 143 -9.69 14.19 -12.48
CA ILE A 143 -8.30 13.90 -12.16
C ILE A 143 -8.09 12.38 -12.00
N LEU A 144 -8.98 11.67 -11.30
CA LEU A 144 -8.90 10.21 -11.20
C LEU A 144 -8.99 9.54 -12.57
N GLN A 145 -9.86 10.03 -13.45
CA GLN A 145 -9.96 9.55 -14.83
C GLN A 145 -8.68 9.82 -15.64
N ALA A 146 -8.13 11.03 -15.55
CA ALA A 146 -6.87 11.40 -16.20
C ALA A 146 -5.68 10.58 -15.65
N MET A 147 -5.71 10.21 -14.37
CA MET A 147 -4.79 9.29 -13.73
C MET A 147 -5.03 7.82 -14.10
N ARG A 148 -6.13 7.49 -14.78
CA ARG A 148 -6.56 6.12 -15.15
C ARG A 148 -6.73 5.22 -13.92
N ARG A 149 -7.43 5.73 -12.87
CA ARG A 149 -7.59 4.98 -11.62
C ARG A 149 -8.72 3.93 -11.66
N GLY A 150 -9.70 4.06 -12.58
CA GLY A 150 -10.76 3.07 -12.78
C GLY A 150 -11.83 3.04 -11.68
N TYR A 151 -11.89 4.06 -10.83
CA TYR A 151 -12.94 4.26 -9.81
C TYR A 151 -13.24 5.75 -9.65
N THR A 152 -14.35 6.06 -8.97
CA THR A 152 -14.79 7.43 -8.63
C THR A 152 -14.55 7.75 -7.16
N VAL A 153 -14.59 9.03 -6.81
CA VAL A 153 -14.52 9.50 -5.42
C VAL A 153 -15.64 8.88 -4.59
N GLN A 154 -16.86 8.82 -5.13
CA GLN A 154 -18.03 8.24 -4.45
C GLN A 154 -17.87 6.74 -4.19
N TYR A 155 -17.27 5.99 -5.12
CA TYR A 155 -16.90 4.60 -4.90
C TYR A 155 -15.90 4.47 -3.76
N PHE A 156 -14.87 5.31 -3.75
CA PHE A 156 -13.84 5.31 -2.73
C PHE A 156 -14.41 5.63 -1.34
N GLN A 157 -15.27 6.65 -1.23
CA GLN A 157 -15.95 7.01 0.03
C GLN A 157 -16.76 5.83 0.59
N LYS A 158 -17.58 5.17 -0.26
CA LYS A 158 -18.35 3.98 0.13
C LYS A 158 -17.45 2.81 0.53
N LEU A 159 -16.29 2.67 -0.10
CA LEU A 159 -15.33 1.63 0.27
C LEU A 159 -14.74 1.90 1.67
N ILE A 160 -14.32 3.14 1.97
CA ILE A 160 -13.85 3.53 3.30
C ILE A 160 -14.93 3.29 4.37
N GLU A 161 -16.18 3.66 4.08
CA GLU A 161 -17.31 3.41 4.98
C GLU A 161 -17.47 1.90 5.27
N ARG A 162 -17.46 1.05 4.24
CA ARG A 162 -17.53 -0.42 4.42
C ARG A 162 -16.38 -0.97 5.24
N ILE A 163 -15.16 -0.48 5.01
CA ILE A 163 -13.98 -0.90 5.79
C ILE A 163 -14.17 -0.53 7.26
N ARG A 164 -14.57 0.70 7.56
CA ARG A 164 -14.77 1.16 8.96
C ARG A 164 -15.92 0.49 9.68
N VAL A 165 -16.97 0.11 8.95
CA VAL A 165 -18.09 -0.68 9.53
C VAL A 165 -17.62 -2.09 9.88
N ALA A 166 -16.79 -2.72 9.03
CA ALA A 166 -16.28 -4.08 9.28
C ALA A 166 -15.14 -4.10 10.31
N ILE A 167 -14.34 -3.05 10.38
CA ILE A 167 -13.14 -2.94 11.23
C ILE A 167 -13.19 -1.57 11.95
N PRO A 168 -13.88 -1.45 13.10
CA PRO A 168 -14.16 -0.16 13.72
C PRO A 168 -12.93 0.68 14.11
N ASN A 169 -11.82 0.02 14.45
CA ASN A 169 -10.57 0.68 14.87
C ASN A 169 -9.49 0.68 13.78
N VAL A 170 -9.87 0.43 12.53
CA VAL A 170 -8.90 0.35 11.44
C VAL A 170 -8.12 1.65 11.27
N ALA A 171 -6.80 1.54 11.24
CA ALA A 171 -5.93 2.62 10.80
C ALA A 171 -5.85 2.64 9.27
N ILE A 172 -6.22 3.75 8.64
CA ILE A 172 -6.20 3.88 7.18
C ILE A 172 -5.16 4.91 6.75
N ALA A 173 -4.17 4.45 5.99
CA ALA A 173 -3.23 5.31 5.27
C ALA A 173 -3.67 5.50 3.81
N THR A 174 -3.44 6.68 3.25
CA THR A 174 -3.70 6.98 1.84
C THR A 174 -2.57 7.77 1.21
N ASP A 175 -2.45 7.70 -0.12
CA ASP A 175 -1.51 8.49 -0.89
C ASP A 175 -2.27 9.49 -1.76
N VAL A 176 -1.70 10.68 -1.92
CA VAL A 176 -2.23 11.77 -2.76
C VAL A 176 -1.12 12.36 -3.62
N ILE A 177 -1.42 12.60 -4.88
CA ILE A 177 -0.54 13.32 -5.81
C ILE A 177 -1.17 14.69 -6.08
N VAL A 178 -0.48 15.75 -5.69
CA VAL A 178 -0.90 17.13 -5.95
C VAL A 178 -0.23 17.72 -7.17
N GLY A 179 -0.92 18.64 -7.85
CA GLY A 179 -0.37 19.31 -9.02
C GLY A 179 -0.20 18.36 -10.21
N PHE A 180 -1.08 17.39 -10.35
CA PHE A 180 -1.18 16.57 -11.56
C PHE A 180 -1.52 17.47 -12.75
N PRO A 181 -1.01 17.21 -13.98
CA PRO A 181 -1.25 18.06 -15.13
C PRO A 181 -2.72 18.41 -15.33
N GLY A 182 -3.03 19.69 -15.41
CA GLY A 182 -4.39 20.20 -15.57
C GLY A 182 -5.20 20.36 -14.29
N GLU A 183 -4.73 19.94 -13.12
CA GLU A 183 -5.46 20.07 -11.86
C GLU A 183 -5.74 21.53 -11.51
N THR A 184 -7.02 21.94 -11.49
CA THR A 184 -7.45 23.28 -11.10
C THR A 184 -7.41 23.49 -9.59
N ARG A 185 -7.67 24.72 -9.14
CA ARG A 185 -7.80 25.00 -7.69
C ARG A 185 -9.03 24.35 -7.08
N GLU A 186 -10.13 24.34 -7.82
CA GLU A 186 -11.41 23.75 -7.42
C GLU A 186 -11.28 22.24 -7.28
N GLN A 187 -10.54 21.57 -8.19
CA GLN A 187 -10.27 20.13 -8.12
C GLN A 187 -9.36 19.79 -6.96
N PHE A 188 -8.33 20.61 -6.70
CA PHE A 188 -7.50 20.48 -5.50
C PHE A 188 -8.31 20.69 -4.21
N GLN A 189 -9.24 21.67 -4.18
CA GLN A 189 -10.10 21.88 -3.03
C GLN A 189 -10.96 20.64 -2.72
N LYS A 190 -11.53 19.99 -3.73
CA LYS A 190 -12.24 18.70 -3.54
C LYS A 190 -11.37 17.63 -2.91
N THR A 191 -10.07 17.63 -3.21
CA THR A 191 -9.12 16.70 -2.55
C THR A 191 -8.98 17.04 -1.07
N LEU A 192 -8.84 18.32 -0.71
CA LEU A 192 -8.80 18.77 0.69
C LEU A 192 -10.09 18.42 1.45
N ASP A 193 -11.24 18.67 0.82
CA ASP A 193 -12.55 18.37 1.41
C ASP A 193 -12.68 16.87 1.69
N LEU A 194 -12.31 16.02 0.72
CA LEU A 194 -12.31 14.57 0.88
C LEU A 194 -11.40 14.09 2.04
N LEU A 195 -10.19 14.64 2.15
CA LEU A 195 -9.28 14.31 3.24
C LEU A 195 -9.80 14.78 4.60
N SER A 196 -10.40 15.96 4.64
CA SER A 196 -11.05 16.53 5.85
C SER A 196 -12.22 15.68 6.32
N ASP A 197 -13.07 15.21 5.39
CA ASP A 197 -14.25 14.41 5.68
C ASP A 197 -13.88 12.97 6.12
N LEU A 198 -12.95 12.34 5.38
CA LEU A 198 -12.59 10.94 5.63
C LEU A 198 -11.58 10.77 6.78
N ARG A 199 -10.83 11.81 7.16
CA ARG A 199 -9.93 11.81 8.33
C ARG A 199 -9.07 10.56 8.42
N PHE A 200 -8.09 10.47 7.55
CA PHE A 200 -7.12 9.36 7.54
C PHE A 200 -6.11 9.47 8.69
N ASP A 201 -5.63 8.33 9.17
CA ASP A 201 -4.55 8.26 10.16
C ASP A 201 -3.24 8.80 9.58
N THR A 202 -3.01 8.51 8.30
CA THR A 202 -1.81 8.98 7.57
C THR A 202 -2.17 9.34 6.13
N VAL A 203 -1.70 10.50 5.67
CA VAL A 203 -1.72 10.87 4.25
C VAL A 203 -0.28 11.06 3.77
N HIS A 204 0.15 10.24 2.84
CA HIS A 204 1.41 10.44 2.13
C HIS A 204 1.16 11.31 0.90
N VAL A 205 1.54 12.57 0.97
CA VAL A 205 1.37 13.50 -0.13
C VAL A 205 2.66 13.64 -0.94
N ALA A 206 2.53 13.64 -2.27
CA ALA A 206 3.63 13.88 -3.20
C ALA A 206 3.23 14.90 -4.27
N ALA A 207 4.14 15.81 -4.59
CA ALA A 207 3.99 16.66 -5.76
C ALA A 207 4.19 15.83 -7.03
N TYR A 208 3.32 16.01 -8.04
CA TYR A 208 3.49 15.35 -9.32
C TYR A 208 4.88 15.63 -9.89
N SER A 209 5.59 14.57 -10.21
CA SER A 209 6.91 14.59 -10.86
C SER A 209 6.83 13.78 -12.16
N PRO A 210 7.08 14.41 -13.33
CA PRO A 210 7.02 13.71 -14.60
C PRO A 210 8.00 12.53 -14.65
N ARG A 211 7.48 11.36 -15.04
CA ARG A 211 8.30 10.15 -15.26
C ARG A 211 8.36 9.87 -16.76
N GLN A 212 9.53 10.04 -17.36
CA GLN A 212 9.72 9.82 -18.79
C GLN A 212 9.23 8.42 -19.20
N GLY A 213 8.44 8.36 -20.27
CA GLY A 213 7.87 7.13 -20.83
C GLY A 213 6.48 6.77 -20.33
N THR A 214 5.93 7.47 -19.33
CA THR A 214 4.55 7.30 -18.86
C THR A 214 3.54 7.95 -19.82
N SER A 215 2.27 7.50 -19.79
CA SER A 215 1.20 8.10 -20.58
C SER A 215 1.00 9.57 -20.23
N ALA A 216 1.06 9.93 -18.95
CA ALA A 216 0.89 11.32 -18.52
C ALA A 216 1.95 12.26 -19.16
N THR A 217 3.22 11.82 -19.26
CA THR A 217 4.27 12.66 -19.89
C THR A 217 4.18 12.72 -21.40
N LYS A 218 3.47 11.82 -22.06
CA LYS A 218 3.27 11.82 -23.51
C LYS A 218 2.03 12.59 -23.94
N GLU A 219 0.99 12.53 -23.12
CA GLU A 219 -0.36 12.98 -23.47
C GLU A 219 -0.75 14.30 -22.81
N LEU A 220 -0.12 14.65 -21.68
CA LEU A 220 -0.49 15.80 -20.87
C LEU A 220 0.66 16.80 -20.73
N THR A 221 0.33 18.08 -20.67
CA THR A 221 1.29 19.16 -20.41
C THR A 221 1.29 19.47 -18.90
N ASP A 222 2.46 19.38 -18.27
CA ASP A 222 2.63 19.79 -16.86
C ASP A 222 2.60 21.32 -16.76
N ASN A 223 1.42 21.85 -16.53
CA ASN A 223 1.12 23.29 -16.49
C ASN A 223 1.06 23.87 -15.09
N ILE A 224 1.36 23.06 -14.05
CA ILE A 224 1.36 23.53 -12.66
C ILE A 224 2.79 23.89 -12.25
N SER A 225 3.01 25.14 -11.87
CA SER A 225 4.32 25.62 -11.45
C SER A 225 4.84 24.92 -10.19
N LEU A 226 6.14 24.77 -10.03
CA LEU A 226 6.75 24.17 -8.83
C LEU A 226 6.29 24.86 -7.52
N PRO A 227 6.25 26.22 -7.42
CA PRO A 227 5.69 26.86 -6.26
C PRO A 227 4.20 26.54 -6.01
N GLY A 228 3.42 26.34 -7.10
CA GLY A 228 2.03 25.91 -7.02
C GLY A 228 1.88 24.51 -6.41
N LYS A 229 2.69 23.56 -6.87
CA LYS A 229 2.75 22.20 -6.33
C LYS A 229 3.19 22.19 -4.87
N SER A 230 4.23 22.95 -4.53
CA SER A 230 4.74 23.04 -3.15
C SER A 230 3.70 23.60 -2.17
N ARG A 231 2.95 24.63 -2.56
CA ARG A 231 1.84 25.14 -1.73
C ARG A 231 0.75 24.10 -1.51
N ARG A 232 0.33 23.38 -2.54
CA ARG A 232 -0.69 22.32 -2.42
C ARG A 232 -0.20 21.20 -1.48
N LEU A 233 1.06 20.78 -1.62
CA LEU A 233 1.68 19.78 -0.76
C LEU A 233 1.66 20.24 0.69
N GLN A 234 2.17 21.44 0.99
CA GLN A 234 2.19 22.01 2.33
C GLN A 234 0.78 22.11 2.93
N THR A 235 -0.23 22.52 2.15
CA THR A 235 -1.61 22.62 2.64
C THR A 235 -2.14 21.25 3.10
N ILE A 236 -1.83 20.16 2.38
CA ILE A 236 -2.23 18.81 2.81
C ILE A 236 -1.45 18.36 4.05
N GLU A 237 -0.14 18.63 4.12
CA GLU A 237 0.67 18.29 5.30
C GLU A 237 0.17 18.99 6.56
N GLU A 238 -0.20 20.29 6.48
CA GLU A 238 -0.79 21.05 7.58
C GLU A 238 -2.16 20.48 8.01
N LEU A 239 -3.02 20.14 7.04
CA LEU A 239 -4.31 19.48 7.31
C LEU A 239 -4.11 18.14 8.00
N GLN A 240 -3.22 17.29 7.47
CA GLN A 240 -2.96 15.97 8.02
C GLN A 240 -2.33 16.03 9.41
N SER A 241 -1.40 16.95 9.65
CA SER A 241 -0.79 17.15 10.97
C SER A 241 -1.85 17.45 12.04
N ARG A 242 -2.85 18.29 11.70
CA ARG A 242 -3.98 18.58 12.60
C ARG A 242 -4.85 17.34 12.83
N ILE A 243 -5.25 16.65 11.76
CA ILE A 243 -6.09 15.44 11.85
C ILE A 243 -5.38 14.34 12.67
N ALA A 244 -4.10 14.08 12.40
CA ALA A 244 -3.33 13.10 13.15
C ALA A 244 -3.19 13.45 14.63
N SER A 245 -3.00 14.74 14.96
CA SER A 245 -2.96 15.21 16.34
C SER A 245 -4.28 14.97 17.06
N GLU A 246 -5.42 15.23 16.41
CA GLU A 246 -6.75 15.00 16.96
C GLU A 246 -7.06 13.51 17.16
N ILE A 247 -6.67 12.65 16.21
CA ILE A 247 -6.80 11.18 16.33
C ILE A 247 -5.95 10.66 17.49
N ASN A 248 -4.67 11.05 17.54
CA ASN A 248 -3.73 10.59 18.57
C ASN A 248 -4.11 11.09 19.97
N ALA A 249 -4.73 12.26 20.09
CA ALA A 249 -5.21 12.77 21.37
C ALA A 249 -6.26 11.85 22.02
N GLN A 250 -7.01 11.08 21.22
CA GLN A 250 -7.99 10.11 21.73
C GLN A 250 -7.33 8.89 22.42
N LEU A 251 -6.05 8.63 22.11
CA LEU A 251 -5.27 7.54 22.71
C LEU A 251 -4.61 7.93 24.04
N GLN A 252 -4.67 9.22 24.43
CA GLN A 252 -4.04 9.71 25.64
C GLN A 252 -4.63 9.02 26.88
N GLY A 253 -3.74 8.45 27.71
CA GLY A 253 -4.13 7.70 28.92
C GLY A 253 -4.55 6.26 28.67
N GLN A 254 -4.50 5.79 27.43
CA GLN A 254 -4.75 4.38 27.09
C GLN A 254 -3.43 3.61 26.96
N THR A 255 -3.47 2.31 27.28
CA THR A 255 -2.38 1.39 26.93
C THR A 255 -2.70 0.80 25.57
N VAL A 256 -1.82 1.05 24.59
CA VAL A 256 -1.95 0.53 23.22
C VAL A 256 -0.79 -0.42 22.93
N GLU A 257 -1.03 -1.43 22.07
CA GLU A 257 -0.02 -2.38 21.62
C GLU A 257 0.71 -1.89 20.35
#